data_4bb3936ebad9573dfd157c616ca3a6da
#
_entry.id   4bb3936ebad9573dfd157c616ca3a6da
#
_cell.length_a   1.000
_cell.length_b   1.000
_cell.length_c   1.000
_cell.angle_alpha   90.00
_cell.angle_beta   90.00
_cell.angle_gamma   90.00
#
_symmetry.space_group_name_H-M   'P 1'
#
loop_
_entity.id
_entity.type
_entity.pdbx_description
1 polymer ?
#
loop_
_entity_poly.entity_id
_entity_poly.type
_entity_poly.pdbx_seq_one_letter_code
_entity_poly.pdbx_strand_id
1 'polypeptide(L)'
;MVRVYRKRSNINRVTLHAGRMPKSPTEIALDRLFAEKNDFRRRDTIRMAGRDFTITGLISVPDYTSLIKKNSDMMMDPIHFGIAITTDSGFQALSADRIFYSYSYALNDRKLNDFQKQKLADDIQEICVKENAVLQNLMTAQMNQAISFLPNDMGSDIPMIQTLLYLILFILAFILLSYHRR
;
A
#
# COMPACT_ATOMS: atom_id res chain seq x y z
N MET A 1 8.15 -7.94 -9.98
CA MET A 1 7.33 -7.01 -10.81
C MET A 1 7.32 -5.64 -10.15
N VAL A 2 7.50 -4.56 -10.91
CA VAL A 2 7.40 -3.19 -10.35
C VAL A 2 6.26 -2.45 -11.04
N ARG A 3 5.36 -1.85 -10.24
CA ARG A 3 4.30 -0.98 -10.74
C ARG A 3 4.80 0.47 -10.69
N VAL A 4 4.84 1.11 -11.84
CA VAL A 4 5.40 2.46 -11.99
C VAL A 4 4.28 3.49 -12.08
N TYR A 5 4.43 4.58 -11.35
CA TYR A 5 3.50 5.71 -11.35
C TYR A 5 4.22 7.00 -11.72
N ARG A 6 3.45 7.97 -12.20
CA ARG A 6 3.90 9.36 -12.31
C ARG A 6 3.95 10.01 -10.93
N LYS A 7 4.72 11.08 -10.82
CA LYS A 7 4.73 11.90 -9.62
C LYS A 7 3.30 12.41 -9.33
N ARG A 8 2.85 12.26 -8.08
CA ARG A 8 1.55 12.73 -7.60
C ARG A 8 1.73 13.98 -6.75
N SER A 9 0.87 14.99 -6.96
CA SER A 9 0.97 16.29 -6.29
C SER A 9 -0.14 16.53 -5.27
N ASN A 10 -1.35 16.03 -5.50
CA ASN A 10 -2.54 16.38 -4.70
C ASN A 10 -2.96 15.26 -3.75
N ILE A 11 -3.23 14.07 -4.26
CA ILE A 11 -3.69 12.91 -3.49
C ILE A 11 -2.61 11.84 -3.52
N ASN A 12 -2.51 11.04 -2.47
CA ASN A 12 -1.54 9.93 -2.33
C ASN A 12 -0.10 10.39 -2.56
N ARG A 13 0.27 11.51 -1.95
CA ARG A 13 1.63 12.06 -2.03
C ARG A 13 2.61 11.10 -1.39
N VAL A 14 3.71 10.84 -2.08
CA VAL A 14 4.75 9.94 -1.59
C VAL A 14 5.55 10.57 -0.46
N THR A 15 6.02 9.74 0.47
CA THR A 15 7.01 10.12 1.48
C THR A 15 8.39 9.68 1.01
N LEU A 16 9.33 10.62 0.97
CA LEU A 16 10.72 10.37 0.63
C LEU A 16 11.49 10.03 1.92
N HIS A 17 12.06 8.83 2.00
CA HIS A 17 12.87 8.38 3.14
C HIS A 17 14.35 8.65 2.95
N ALA A 18 14.85 8.53 1.71
CA ALA A 18 16.26 8.76 1.41
C ALA A 18 16.46 9.20 -0.04
N GLY A 19 17.48 10.01 -0.29
CA GLY A 19 17.81 10.49 -1.62
C GLY A 19 16.94 11.64 -2.10
N ARG A 20 16.52 11.60 -3.35
CA ARG A 20 15.68 12.63 -3.98
C ARG A 20 14.66 12.05 -4.94
N MET A 21 13.63 12.80 -5.25
CA MET A 21 12.69 12.45 -6.31
C MET A 21 13.35 12.51 -7.70
N PRO A 22 12.86 11.68 -8.65
CA PRO A 22 13.33 11.68 -10.04
C PRO A 22 13.22 13.05 -10.70
N LYS A 23 14.22 13.40 -11.52
CA LYS A 23 14.28 14.64 -12.30
C LYS A 23 14.45 14.38 -13.80
N SER A 24 14.91 13.19 -14.17
CA SER A 24 15.11 12.79 -15.58
C SER A 24 14.26 11.56 -15.96
N PRO A 25 14.05 11.31 -17.26
CA PRO A 25 13.24 10.18 -17.74
C PRO A 25 13.85 8.80 -17.40
N THR A 26 15.12 8.75 -17.08
CA THR A 26 15.84 7.53 -16.72
C THR A 26 16.03 7.33 -15.23
N GLU A 27 15.35 8.14 -14.42
CA GLU A 27 15.42 8.08 -12.97
C GLU A 27 14.12 7.60 -12.35
N ILE A 28 14.25 6.87 -11.23
CA ILE A 28 13.12 6.45 -10.40
C ILE A 28 13.36 6.69 -8.92
N ALA A 29 12.28 6.84 -8.18
CA ALA A 29 12.24 6.61 -6.74
C ALA A 29 11.52 5.27 -6.49
N LEU A 30 12.17 4.37 -5.77
CA LEU A 30 11.73 2.99 -5.55
C LEU A 30 11.16 2.84 -4.14
N ASP A 31 10.16 1.98 -3.99
CA ASP A 31 9.63 1.63 -2.67
C ASP A 31 10.75 1.09 -1.77
N ARG A 32 10.78 1.59 -0.52
CA ARG A 32 11.86 1.28 0.42
C ARG A 32 11.89 -0.20 0.79
N LEU A 33 10.73 -0.80 1.07
CA LEU A 33 10.67 -2.19 1.50
C LEU A 33 11.04 -3.15 0.37
N PHE A 34 10.56 -2.86 -0.86
CA PHE A 34 10.97 -3.62 -2.04
C PHE A 34 12.48 -3.50 -2.30
N ALA A 35 13.03 -2.30 -2.17
CA ALA A 35 14.45 -2.07 -2.35
C ALA A 35 15.28 -2.86 -1.32
N GLU A 36 14.91 -2.81 -0.03
CA GLU A 36 15.57 -3.54 1.05
C GLU A 36 15.53 -5.07 0.84
N LYS A 37 14.38 -5.60 0.39
CA LYS A 37 14.21 -7.06 0.18
C LYS A 37 14.92 -7.60 -1.06
N ASN A 38 15.31 -6.71 -1.97
CA ASN A 38 16.02 -7.06 -3.22
C ASN A 38 17.44 -6.48 -3.27
N ASP A 39 17.98 -6.01 -2.14
CA ASP A 39 19.34 -5.44 -1.99
C ASP A 39 19.63 -4.23 -2.88
N PHE A 40 18.58 -3.54 -3.36
CA PHE A 40 18.75 -2.32 -4.15
C PHE A 40 19.10 -1.12 -3.28
N ARG A 41 20.08 -0.36 -3.75
CA ARG A 41 20.55 0.88 -3.12
C ARG A 41 20.36 2.08 -4.05
N ARG A 42 20.44 3.27 -3.51
CA ARG A 42 20.46 4.50 -4.30
C ARG A 42 21.70 4.49 -5.22
N ARG A 43 21.52 4.90 -6.45
CA ARG A 43 22.45 4.89 -7.59
C ARG A 43 22.58 3.55 -8.31
N ASP A 44 21.97 2.50 -7.79
CA ASP A 44 21.88 1.25 -8.55
C ASP A 44 20.97 1.43 -9.77
N THR A 45 21.15 0.56 -10.73
CA THR A 45 20.33 0.49 -11.94
C THR A 45 19.36 -0.67 -11.83
N ILE A 46 18.11 -0.42 -12.14
CA ILE A 46 17.08 -1.44 -12.28
C ILE A 46 16.53 -1.46 -13.71
N ARG A 47 16.42 -2.64 -14.30
CA ARG A 47 15.87 -2.80 -15.64
C ARG A 47 14.37 -3.08 -15.60
N MET A 48 13.58 -2.22 -16.22
CA MET A 48 12.12 -2.33 -16.29
C MET A 48 11.64 -2.03 -17.72
N ALA A 49 10.73 -2.86 -18.24
CA ALA A 49 10.18 -2.72 -19.59
C ALA A 49 11.26 -2.52 -20.68
N GLY A 50 12.38 -3.24 -20.56
CA GLY A 50 13.50 -3.17 -21.50
C GLY A 50 14.40 -1.94 -21.39
N ARG A 51 14.18 -1.06 -20.38
CA ARG A 51 14.95 0.16 -20.13
C ARG A 51 15.62 0.13 -18.77
N ASP A 52 16.75 0.79 -18.69
CA ASP A 52 17.53 0.92 -17.46
C ASP A 52 17.17 2.25 -16.77
N PHE A 53 16.90 2.16 -15.46
CA PHE A 53 16.56 3.28 -14.61
C PHE A 53 17.51 3.37 -13.43
N THR A 54 17.98 4.57 -13.11
CA THR A 54 18.79 4.82 -11.92
C THR A 54 17.88 5.11 -10.74
N ILE A 55 18.11 4.43 -9.61
CA ILE A 55 17.39 4.64 -8.35
C ILE A 55 17.94 5.89 -7.67
N THR A 56 17.13 6.96 -7.61
CA THR A 56 17.55 8.24 -7.02
C THR A 56 17.01 8.46 -5.62
N GLY A 57 15.94 7.77 -5.24
CA GLY A 57 15.32 7.89 -3.94
C GLY A 57 14.63 6.61 -3.48
N LEU A 58 14.47 6.50 -2.17
CA LEU A 58 13.67 5.47 -1.51
C LEU A 58 12.42 6.12 -0.94
N ILE A 59 11.26 5.57 -1.24
CA ILE A 59 9.94 6.15 -0.94
C ILE A 59 9.02 5.15 -0.24
N SER A 60 7.95 5.66 0.36
CA SER A 60 6.72 4.93 0.63
C SER A 60 5.52 5.66 0.04
N VAL A 61 4.47 4.91 -0.28
CA VAL A 61 3.28 5.41 -0.97
C VAL A 61 2.07 5.09 -0.10
N PRO A 62 1.22 6.07 0.26
CA PRO A 62 0.15 5.85 1.23
C PRO A 62 -0.97 4.91 0.75
N ASP A 63 -1.11 4.72 -0.55
CA ASP A 63 -2.05 3.74 -1.14
C ASP A 63 -1.43 2.33 -1.30
N TYR A 64 -0.20 2.15 -0.81
CA TYR A 64 0.52 0.87 -0.70
C TYR A 64 1.27 0.82 0.63
N THR A 65 0.57 0.91 1.75
CA THR A 65 1.15 0.68 3.08
C THR A 65 1.62 -0.77 3.22
N SER A 66 1.00 -1.66 2.46
CA SER A 66 1.43 -3.05 2.27
C SER A 66 1.62 -3.34 0.78
N LEU A 67 2.70 -4.01 0.42
CA LEU A 67 3.00 -4.35 -0.98
C LEU A 67 2.16 -5.56 -1.43
N ILE A 68 0.85 -5.32 -1.57
CA ILE A 68 -0.14 -6.26 -2.07
C ILE A 68 -0.43 -5.94 -3.53
N LYS A 69 -0.24 -6.91 -4.41
CA LYS A 69 -0.35 -6.72 -5.85
C LYS A 69 -1.80 -6.69 -6.33
N LYS A 70 -2.65 -7.57 -5.78
CA LYS A 70 -4.08 -7.68 -6.08
C LYS A 70 -4.87 -7.66 -4.78
N ASN A 71 -6.07 -7.12 -4.80
CA ASN A 71 -6.95 -7.08 -3.63
C ASN A 71 -7.42 -8.48 -3.15
N SER A 72 -7.17 -9.52 -3.92
CA SER A 72 -7.44 -10.92 -3.56
C SER A 72 -6.24 -11.65 -2.96
N ASP A 73 -5.06 -11.01 -2.90
CA ASP A 73 -3.86 -11.65 -2.37
C ASP A 73 -3.95 -11.66 -0.83
N MET A 74 -3.68 -12.78 -0.21
CA MET A 74 -3.80 -12.95 1.25
C MET A 74 -2.59 -12.42 2.02
N MET A 75 -1.47 -12.18 1.34
CA MET A 75 -0.22 -11.73 1.96
C MET A 75 0.49 -10.70 1.09
N MET A 76 1.25 -9.82 1.72
CA MET A 76 2.16 -8.92 1.01
C MET A 76 3.37 -9.67 0.48
N ASP A 77 3.87 -9.27 -0.69
CA ASP A 77 5.04 -9.88 -1.33
C ASP A 77 6.07 -8.82 -1.73
N PRO A 78 6.82 -8.28 -0.77
CA PRO A 78 7.80 -7.23 -1.04
C PRO A 78 9.04 -7.70 -1.80
N ILE A 79 9.19 -9.01 -2.03
CA ILE A 79 10.28 -9.55 -2.84
C ILE A 79 9.91 -9.47 -4.33
N HIS A 80 8.70 -9.87 -4.68
CA HIS A 80 8.29 -9.98 -6.07
C HIS A 80 7.44 -8.81 -6.57
N PHE A 81 6.92 -7.96 -5.66
CA PHE A 81 6.09 -6.81 -6.00
C PHE A 81 6.59 -5.54 -5.32
N GLY A 82 6.81 -4.49 -6.13
CA GLY A 82 7.25 -3.18 -5.66
C GLY A 82 6.57 -2.04 -6.42
N ILE A 83 6.74 -0.83 -5.87
CA ILE A 83 6.22 0.42 -6.43
C ILE A 83 7.39 1.32 -6.78
N ALA A 84 7.28 2.03 -7.90
CA ALA A 84 8.22 3.07 -8.28
C ALA A 84 7.49 4.32 -8.78
N ILE A 85 8.14 5.46 -8.59
CA ILE A 85 7.71 6.76 -9.14
C ILE A 85 8.77 7.23 -10.12
N THR A 86 8.33 7.74 -11.27
CA THR A 86 9.20 8.39 -12.25
C THR A 86 8.63 9.74 -12.69
N THR A 87 9.33 10.45 -13.57
CA THR A 87 8.84 11.67 -14.21
C THR A 87 7.77 11.36 -15.25
N ASP A 88 7.00 12.36 -15.68
CA ASP A 88 6.01 12.18 -16.75
C ASP A 88 6.65 11.67 -18.05
N SER A 89 7.81 12.21 -18.42
CA SER A 89 8.57 11.76 -19.59
C SER A 89 9.12 10.34 -19.42
N GLY A 90 9.58 9.98 -18.23
CA GLY A 90 10.00 8.61 -17.91
C GLY A 90 8.85 7.61 -17.99
N PHE A 91 7.67 8.00 -17.52
CA PHE A 91 6.47 7.16 -17.62
C PHE A 91 6.00 6.98 -19.07
N GLN A 92 5.97 8.05 -19.87
CA GLN A 92 5.59 8.00 -21.28
C GLN A 92 6.55 7.13 -22.11
N ALA A 93 7.81 7.02 -21.69
CA ALA A 93 8.80 6.18 -22.33
C ALA A 93 8.64 4.68 -22.06
N LEU A 94 7.77 4.29 -21.08
CA LEU A 94 7.43 2.90 -20.84
C LEU A 94 6.43 2.40 -21.89
N SER A 95 6.40 1.07 -22.13
CA SER A 95 5.49 0.46 -23.09
C SER A 95 4.03 0.74 -22.76
N ALA A 96 3.24 1.15 -23.75
CA ALA A 96 1.81 1.43 -23.61
C ALA A 96 0.96 0.18 -23.39
N ASP A 97 1.46 -1.02 -23.70
CA ASP A 97 0.69 -2.28 -23.68
C ASP A 97 0.22 -2.72 -22.30
N ARG A 98 0.72 -2.07 -21.24
CA ARG A 98 0.44 -2.42 -19.85
C ARG A 98 0.10 -1.20 -19.01
N ILE A 99 -0.59 -0.22 -19.57
CA ILE A 99 -1.05 0.95 -18.83
C ILE A 99 -2.43 0.65 -18.24
N PHE A 100 -2.53 0.84 -16.93
CA PHE A 100 -3.79 0.82 -16.21
C PHE A 100 -4.08 2.22 -15.67
N TYR A 101 -5.29 2.69 -15.84
CA TYR A 101 -5.73 3.96 -15.28
C TYR A 101 -6.38 3.71 -13.92
N SER A 102 -5.94 4.44 -12.92
CA SER A 102 -6.58 4.48 -11.61
C SER A 102 -6.78 5.93 -11.19
N TYR A 103 -7.94 6.19 -10.62
CA TYR A 103 -8.32 7.51 -10.12
C TYR A 103 -8.51 7.41 -8.61
N SER A 104 -7.95 8.38 -7.88
CA SER A 104 -8.16 8.49 -6.44
C SER A 104 -8.96 9.74 -6.16
N TYR A 105 -9.92 9.62 -5.25
CA TYR A 105 -10.71 10.76 -4.77
C TYR A 105 -10.57 10.86 -3.25
N ALA A 106 -10.73 12.07 -2.73
CA ALA A 106 -10.80 12.33 -1.31
C ALA A 106 -12.10 13.08 -1.01
N LEU A 107 -12.76 12.69 0.06
CA LEU A 107 -13.97 13.36 0.51
C LEU A 107 -13.58 14.65 1.25
N ASN A 108 -14.30 15.74 0.95
CA ASN A 108 -14.08 17.03 1.61
C ASN A 108 -14.51 16.98 3.08
N ASP A 109 -15.59 16.26 3.39
CA ASP A 109 -16.04 16.06 4.76
C ASP A 109 -15.32 14.86 5.39
N ARG A 110 -14.49 15.15 6.39
CA ARG A 110 -13.71 14.15 7.14
C ARG A 110 -14.48 13.54 8.32
N LYS A 111 -15.69 14.03 8.61
CA LYS A 111 -16.51 13.56 9.74
C LYS A 111 -17.45 12.42 9.38
N LEU A 112 -17.49 12.03 8.10
CA LEU A 112 -18.33 10.92 7.65
C LEU A 112 -17.90 9.62 8.32
N ASN A 113 -18.87 8.87 8.83
CA ASN A 113 -18.66 7.50 9.28
C ASN A 113 -18.50 6.54 8.09
N ASP A 114 -18.11 5.28 8.35
CA ASP A 114 -17.79 4.33 7.28
C ASP A 114 -19.02 3.94 6.45
N PHE A 115 -20.22 3.89 7.06
CA PHE A 115 -21.47 3.67 6.32
C PHE A 115 -21.76 4.81 5.32
N GLN A 116 -21.58 6.06 5.75
CA GLN A 116 -21.77 7.23 4.88
C GLN A 116 -20.73 7.27 3.75
N LYS A 117 -19.47 6.89 4.03
CA LYS A 117 -18.43 6.77 3.00
C LYS A 117 -18.77 5.69 1.98
N GLN A 118 -19.28 4.55 2.45
CA GLN A 118 -19.70 3.47 1.57
C GLN A 118 -20.85 3.92 0.67
N LYS A 119 -21.89 4.53 1.25
CA LYS A 119 -23.02 5.05 0.47
C LYS A 119 -22.57 6.04 -0.62
N LEU A 120 -21.66 6.95 -0.30
CA LEU A 120 -21.09 7.86 -1.30
C LEU A 120 -20.31 7.13 -2.41
N ALA A 121 -19.61 6.06 -2.07
CA ALA A 121 -18.93 5.23 -3.08
C ALA A 121 -19.95 4.56 -4.00
N ASP A 122 -21.06 4.04 -3.46
CA ASP A 122 -22.13 3.43 -4.23
C ASP A 122 -22.83 4.47 -5.15
N ASP A 123 -23.07 5.69 -4.65
CA ASP A 123 -23.63 6.80 -5.43
C ASP A 123 -22.70 7.20 -6.59
N ILE A 124 -21.38 7.26 -6.36
CA ILE A 124 -20.37 7.52 -7.40
C ILE A 124 -20.39 6.41 -8.45
N GLN A 125 -20.49 5.16 -8.02
CA GLN A 125 -20.56 4.01 -8.93
C GLN A 125 -21.81 4.10 -9.81
N GLU A 126 -22.97 4.42 -9.23
CA GLU A 126 -24.22 4.59 -9.97
C GLU A 126 -24.13 5.69 -11.04
N ILE A 127 -23.55 6.84 -10.68
CA ILE A 127 -23.30 7.94 -11.63
C ILE A 127 -22.41 7.48 -12.78
N CYS A 128 -21.28 6.81 -12.46
CA CYS A 128 -20.36 6.33 -13.48
C CYS A 128 -21.02 5.32 -14.44
N VAL A 129 -21.86 4.44 -13.92
CA VAL A 129 -22.62 3.48 -14.74
C VAL A 129 -23.62 4.21 -15.65
N LYS A 130 -24.34 5.21 -15.14
CA LYS A 130 -25.29 6.04 -15.93
C LYS A 130 -24.59 6.79 -17.06
N GLU A 131 -23.38 7.29 -16.82
CA GLU A 131 -22.57 8.00 -17.81
C GLU A 131 -21.75 7.06 -18.73
N ASN A 132 -22.08 5.75 -18.76
CA ASN A 132 -21.36 4.72 -19.53
C ASN A 132 -19.85 4.66 -19.27
N ALA A 133 -19.39 5.12 -18.11
CA ALA A 133 -18.01 4.97 -17.71
C ALA A 133 -17.74 3.52 -17.30
N VAL A 134 -16.77 2.90 -17.98
CA VAL A 134 -16.36 1.52 -17.65
C VAL A 134 -15.53 1.53 -16.38
N LEU A 135 -16.16 1.34 -15.24
CA LEU A 135 -15.48 1.12 -13.97
C LEU A 135 -15.25 -0.39 -13.78
N GLN A 136 -13.99 -0.79 -13.79
CA GLN A 136 -13.64 -2.18 -13.46
C GLN A 136 -13.73 -2.44 -11.96
N ASN A 137 -13.41 -1.44 -11.13
CA ASN A 137 -13.42 -1.58 -9.69
C ASN A 137 -13.47 -0.21 -9.01
N LEU A 138 -14.44 -0.01 -8.13
CA LEU A 138 -14.52 1.11 -7.20
C LEU A 138 -14.41 0.56 -5.78
N MET A 139 -13.48 1.09 -4.98
CA MET A 139 -13.29 0.62 -3.61
C MET A 139 -12.96 1.78 -2.67
N THR A 140 -13.41 1.67 -1.44
CA THR A 140 -12.99 2.56 -0.35
C THR A 140 -11.59 2.18 0.13
N ALA A 141 -10.95 3.05 0.94
CA ALA A 141 -9.66 2.75 1.53
C ALA A 141 -9.69 1.48 2.42
N GLN A 142 -10.80 1.24 3.13
CA GLN A 142 -10.98 0.04 3.96
C GLN A 142 -11.06 -1.25 3.13
N MET A 143 -11.65 -1.18 1.94
CA MET A 143 -11.75 -2.34 1.03
C MET A 143 -10.47 -2.60 0.25
N ASN A 144 -9.54 -1.66 0.24
CA ASN A 144 -8.25 -1.80 -0.43
C ASN A 144 -7.24 -2.44 0.50
N GLN A 145 -6.94 -3.72 0.28
CA GLN A 145 -5.98 -4.46 1.11
C GLN A 145 -4.57 -3.85 1.14
N ALA A 146 -4.12 -3.22 0.06
CA ALA A 146 -2.83 -2.53 0.07
C ALA A 146 -2.77 -1.38 1.10
N ILE A 147 -3.92 -0.85 1.52
CA ILE A 147 -4.04 0.19 2.56
C ILE A 147 -4.41 -0.42 3.91
N SER A 148 -5.37 -1.35 3.93
CA SER A 148 -6.02 -1.83 5.16
C SER A 148 -5.35 -3.07 5.77
N PHE A 149 -4.47 -3.77 5.06
CA PHE A 149 -3.86 -5.02 5.51
C PHE A 149 -3.14 -4.85 6.86
N LEU A 150 -2.17 -3.95 6.96
CA LEU A 150 -1.43 -3.74 8.21
C LEU A 150 -2.32 -3.27 9.38
N PRO A 151 -3.21 -2.27 9.22
CA PRO A 151 -4.13 -1.89 10.28
C PRO A 151 -5.06 -3.01 10.73
N ASN A 152 -5.55 -3.84 9.81
CA ASN A 152 -6.43 -4.95 10.13
C ASN A 152 -5.69 -6.09 10.82
N ASP A 153 -4.49 -6.44 10.32
CA ASP A 153 -3.64 -7.48 10.88
C ASP A 153 -3.20 -7.12 12.30
N MET A 154 -2.65 -5.92 12.50
CA MET A 154 -2.31 -5.41 13.83
C MET A 154 -3.53 -5.31 14.76
N GLY A 155 -4.70 -4.97 14.22
CA GLY A 155 -5.95 -4.91 14.99
C GLY A 155 -6.44 -6.28 15.44
N SER A 156 -6.14 -7.35 14.73
CA SER A 156 -6.47 -8.72 15.11
C SER A 156 -5.46 -9.33 16.09
N ASP A 157 -4.19 -8.96 15.99
CA ASP A 157 -3.12 -9.49 16.82
C ASP A 157 -3.19 -9.02 18.26
N ILE A 158 -3.59 -7.75 18.50
CA ILE A 158 -3.70 -7.19 19.85
C ILE A 158 -4.66 -7.98 20.75
N PRO A 159 -5.92 -8.28 20.36
CA PRO A 159 -6.81 -9.12 21.17
C PRO A 159 -6.28 -10.53 21.39
N MET A 160 -5.61 -11.13 20.41
CA MET A 160 -5.01 -12.44 20.52
C MET A 160 -3.88 -12.46 21.56
N ILE A 161 -2.95 -11.51 21.50
CA ILE A 161 -1.86 -11.34 22.47
C ILE A 161 -2.43 -11.10 23.88
N GLN A 162 -3.45 -10.26 23.98
CA GLN A 162 -4.13 -9.98 25.27
C GLN A 162 -4.78 -11.22 25.87
N THR A 163 -5.45 -12.03 25.05
CA THR A 163 -6.04 -13.31 25.48
C THR A 163 -4.98 -14.28 25.97
N LEU A 164 -3.86 -14.40 25.24
CA LEU A 164 -2.74 -15.24 25.62
C LEU A 164 -2.13 -14.78 26.97
N LEU A 165 -1.97 -13.47 27.15
CA LEU A 165 -1.47 -12.90 28.40
C LEU A 165 -2.37 -13.24 29.59
N TYR A 166 -3.70 -13.11 29.44
CA TYR A 166 -4.66 -13.47 30.50
C TYR A 166 -4.60 -14.97 30.82
N LEU A 167 -4.44 -15.83 29.81
CA LEU A 167 -4.28 -17.27 30.03
C LEU A 167 -3.03 -17.58 30.86
N ILE A 168 -1.91 -16.95 30.55
CA ILE A 168 -0.64 -17.12 31.29
C ILE A 168 -0.80 -16.64 32.74
N LEU A 169 -1.40 -15.49 32.96
CA LEU A 169 -1.66 -14.95 34.31
C LEU A 169 -2.57 -15.86 35.11
N PHE A 170 -3.60 -16.44 34.49
CA PHE A 170 -4.50 -17.39 35.14
C PHE A 170 -3.76 -18.67 35.58
N ILE A 171 -2.90 -19.23 34.69
CA ILE A 171 -2.08 -20.43 35.01
C ILE A 171 -1.13 -20.12 36.18
N LEU A 172 -0.45 -18.97 36.15
CA LEU A 172 0.45 -18.55 37.23
C LEU A 172 -0.29 -18.40 38.56
N ALA A 173 -1.46 -17.75 38.56
CA ALA A 173 -2.29 -17.61 39.75
C ALA A 173 -2.73 -18.98 40.31
N PHE A 174 -3.11 -19.91 39.43
CA PHE A 174 -3.48 -21.28 39.84
C PHE A 174 -2.31 -22.06 40.47
N ILE A 175 -1.11 -21.94 39.89
CA ILE A 175 0.11 -22.54 40.43
C ILE A 175 0.42 -21.99 41.84
N LEU A 176 0.38 -20.66 41.99
CA LEU A 176 0.65 -19.99 43.26
C LEU A 176 -0.36 -20.43 44.35
N LEU A 177 -1.65 -20.46 44.01
CA LEU A 177 -2.69 -20.92 44.91
C LEU A 177 -2.53 -22.40 45.29
N SER A 178 -2.14 -23.24 44.35
CA SER A 178 -1.88 -24.68 44.56
C SER A 178 -0.65 -24.91 45.47
N TYR A 179 0.37 -24.05 45.31
CA TYR A 179 1.57 -24.10 46.18
C TYR A 179 1.29 -23.63 47.61
N HIS A 180 0.48 -22.59 47.76
CA HIS A 180 0.15 -22.04 49.08
C HIS A 180 -0.78 -22.96 49.94
N ARG A 181 -1.47 -23.89 49.25
CA ARG A 181 -2.33 -24.90 49.96
C ARG A 181 -1.59 -26.14 50.43
N ARG A 182 -0.31 -26.29 50.12
CA ARG A 182 0.56 -27.37 50.66
C ARG A 182 1.38 -26.85 51.81
#